data_9943018917fea33d663e0022dd8c9639
#
_entry.id   9943018917fea33d663e0022dd8c9639
#
_cell.length_a   1.000
_cell.length_b   1.000
_cell.length_c   1.000
_cell.angle_alpha   90.00
_cell.angle_beta   90.00
_cell.angle_gamma   90.00
#
_symmetry.space_group_name_H-M   'P 1'
#
loop_
_entity.id
_entity.type
_entity.pdbx_description
1 polymer ?
#
loop_
_entity_poly.entity_id
_entity_poly.type
_entity_poly.pdbx_seq_one_letter_code
_entity_poly.pdbx_strand_id
1 'polypeptide(L)'
;MRLSLTARCNLACPYCLPDGSEPPGLLSQVQRLAVVEAAVALGVHHLRLTGGEPLLHPGLEALIAACAPLRATPADPRGTGLREISLTSNGALLSAERALALRAAGLDRLTLSLDGTTAAAVAAMAGLHPGKGEALLARVLAAMEHARAAGFDPARGALKLNAVIQRGRNDDQLLPLAALARERGLELRLIEFMDVGNRNGWRPEAVVSAAEMVERIGRQWPLEPLGRPSHGTASRWRYLDRDPETGGAHLAVVASVSSPFCGDCNRLRVTADGIAYTCLFAAPASGLDLRPWLSPNTSSVALRRAITDLWQGRNDRWSEERPAAWTAEAGGDHVAMAYLGG
;
A
#
# COMPACT_ATOMS: atom_id res chain seq x y z
N MET A 1 9.18 2.70 -5.58
CA MET A 1 8.39 1.97 -6.60
C MET A 1 7.38 1.03 -5.93
N ARG A 2 6.21 0.80 -6.54
CA ARG A 2 5.28 -0.27 -6.20
C ARG A 2 5.25 -1.29 -7.32
N LEU A 3 5.36 -2.57 -6.98
CA LEU A 3 5.30 -3.68 -7.93
C LEU A 3 4.14 -4.59 -7.54
N SER A 4 3.14 -4.66 -8.40
CA SER A 4 2.02 -5.59 -8.28
C SER A 4 2.48 -6.98 -8.74
N LEU A 5 2.21 -8.02 -7.96
CA LEU A 5 2.60 -9.39 -8.26
C LEU A 5 1.48 -10.20 -8.91
N THR A 6 0.24 -9.80 -8.64
CA THR A 6 -1.01 -10.44 -9.07
C THR A 6 -2.14 -9.43 -9.04
N ALA A 7 -3.10 -9.51 -9.92
CA ALA A 7 -4.35 -8.76 -9.84
C ALA A 7 -5.41 -9.48 -8.97
N ARG A 8 -5.22 -10.78 -8.69
CA ARG A 8 -6.15 -11.57 -7.89
C ARG A 8 -6.07 -11.21 -6.42
N CYS A 9 -7.22 -11.26 -5.76
CA CYS A 9 -7.34 -11.13 -4.32
C CYS A 9 -8.29 -12.21 -3.78
N ASN A 10 -8.08 -12.64 -2.55
CA ASN A 10 -8.97 -13.55 -1.82
C ASN A 10 -10.10 -12.80 -1.06
N LEU A 11 -10.16 -11.47 -1.18
CA LEU A 11 -11.22 -10.60 -0.65
C LEU A 11 -11.82 -9.75 -1.78
N ALA A 12 -13.02 -9.21 -1.55
CA ALA A 12 -13.75 -8.37 -2.49
C ALA A 12 -14.16 -7.03 -1.84
N CYS A 13 -13.17 -6.35 -1.23
CA CYS A 13 -13.41 -5.10 -0.51
C CYS A 13 -14.14 -4.08 -1.39
N PRO A 14 -15.27 -3.49 -0.94
CA PRO A 14 -16.13 -2.65 -1.77
C PRO A 14 -15.48 -1.35 -2.24
N TYR A 15 -14.42 -0.93 -1.59
CA TYR A 15 -13.62 0.23 -2.02
C TYR A 15 -12.52 -0.11 -3.03
N CYS A 16 -12.21 -1.40 -3.25
CA CYS A 16 -11.14 -1.88 -4.13
C CYS A 16 -11.65 -2.66 -5.34
N LEU A 17 -12.63 -3.57 -5.13
CA LEU A 17 -13.32 -4.40 -6.13
C LEU A 17 -12.38 -5.08 -7.14
N PRO A 18 -11.53 -6.02 -6.70
CA PRO A 18 -10.67 -6.77 -7.62
C PRO A 18 -11.53 -7.58 -8.62
N ASP A 19 -11.05 -7.71 -9.86
CA ASP A 19 -11.76 -8.44 -10.92
C ASP A 19 -11.74 -9.98 -10.74
N GLY A 20 -10.94 -10.46 -9.80
CA GLY A 20 -10.82 -11.90 -9.52
C GLY A 20 -9.99 -12.68 -10.55
N SER A 21 -9.63 -12.09 -11.66
CA SER A 21 -8.83 -12.69 -12.73
C SER A 21 -7.45 -12.03 -12.88
N GLU A 22 -6.50 -12.81 -13.42
CA GLU A 22 -5.20 -12.25 -13.80
C GLU A 22 -5.29 -11.63 -15.20
N PRO A 23 -4.59 -10.51 -15.44
CA PRO A 23 -4.40 -10.03 -16.80
C PRO A 23 -3.55 -11.01 -17.60
N PRO A 24 -3.70 -11.05 -18.94
CA PRO A 24 -2.84 -11.87 -19.78
C PRO A 24 -1.39 -11.36 -19.78
N GLY A 25 -0.43 -12.27 -19.91
CA GLY A 25 0.98 -11.91 -20.07
C GLY A 25 1.66 -11.45 -18.78
N LEU A 26 1.38 -12.11 -17.66
CA LEU A 26 2.07 -11.86 -16.40
C LEU A 26 3.60 -11.89 -16.57
N LEU A 27 4.28 -10.96 -15.92
CA LEU A 27 5.74 -10.96 -15.87
C LEU A 27 6.27 -12.21 -15.18
N SER A 28 7.29 -12.81 -15.77
CA SER A 28 8.10 -13.84 -15.11
C SER A 28 8.90 -13.23 -13.95
N GLN A 29 9.44 -14.07 -13.07
CA GLN A 29 10.30 -13.60 -11.98
C GLN A 29 11.54 -12.85 -12.49
N VAL A 30 12.15 -13.33 -13.56
CA VAL A 30 13.31 -12.68 -14.21
C VAL A 30 12.94 -11.29 -14.72
N GLN A 31 11.79 -11.16 -15.38
CA GLN A 31 11.31 -9.88 -15.87
C GLN A 31 10.99 -8.89 -14.73
N ARG A 32 10.37 -9.38 -13.64
CA ARG A 32 10.12 -8.56 -12.43
C ARG A 32 11.44 -8.04 -11.84
N LEU A 33 12.44 -8.91 -11.73
CA LEU A 33 13.75 -8.52 -11.22
C LEU A 33 14.40 -7.48 -12.13
N ALA A 34 14.37 -7.66 -13.45
CA ALA A 34 14.89 -6.69 -14.41
C ALA A 34 14.24 -5.30 -14.28
N VAL A 35 12.93 -5.25 -14.02
CA VAL A 35 12.20 -3.99 -13.73
C VAL A 35 12.72 -3.35 -12.44
N VAL A 36 12.92 -4.14 -11.38
CA VAL A 36 13.44 -3.64 -10.10
C VAL A 36 14.87 -3.14 -10.27
N GLU A 37 15.75 -3.86 -10.96
CA GLU A 37 17.13 -3.46 -11.28
C GLU A 37 17.18 -2.13 -12.03
N ALA A 38 16.35 -1.99 -13.07
CA ALA A 38 16.24 -0.76 -13.83
C ALA A 38 15.79 0.41 -12.95
N ALA A 39 14.78 0.21 -12.11
CA ALA A 39 14.28 1.22 -11.20
C ALA A 39 15.32 1.63 -10.13
N VAL A 40 16.06 0.68 -9.58
CA VAL A 40 17.17 0.93 -8.63
C VAL A 40 18.28 1.74 -9.29
N ALA A 41 18.65 1.40 -10.51
CA ALA A 41 19.65 2.15 -11.28
C ALA A 41 19.20 3.60 -11.57
N LEU A 42 17.88 3.88 -11.55
CA LEU A 42 17.29 5.21 -11.67
C LEU A 42 17.07 5.91 -10.32
N GLY A 43 17.56 5.36 -9.21
CA GLY A 43 17.51 5.99 -7.89
C GLY A 43 16.28 5.58 -7.04
N VAL A 44 15.61 4.49 -7.36
CA VAL A 44 14.55 3.95 -6.48
C VAL A 44 15.19 3.29 -5.25
N HIS A 45 14.86 3.80 -4.05
CA HIS A 45 15.34 3.28 -2.77
C HIS A 45 14.32 2.44 -2.01
N HIS A 46 13.04 2.51 -2.38
CA HIS A 46 11.97 1.80 -1.68
C HIS A 46 11.17 0.96 -2.67
N LEU A 47 11.17 -0.35 -2.46
CA LEU A 47 10.35 -1.31 -3.19
C LEU A 47 9.17 -1.72 -2.31
N ARG A 48 7.94 -1.50 -2.78
CA ARG A 48 6.75 -2.07 -2.16
C ARG A 48 6.18 -3.14 -3.05
N LEU A 49 6.10 -4.35 -2.52
CA LEU A 49 5.42 -5.48 -3.13
C LEU A 49 3.93 -5.43 -2.74
N THR A 50 3.08 -5.60 -3.72
CA THR A 50 1.63 -5.48 -3.58
C THR A 50 0.93 -6.28 -4.68
N GLY A 51 -0.33 -5.97 -4.97
CA GLY A 51 -1.13 -6.60 -6.00
C GLY A 51 -2.61 -6.49 -5.60
N GLY A 52 -3.41 -7.45 -5.99
CA GLY A 52 -4.63 -7.75 -5.27
C GLY A 52 -4.22 -8.22 -3.87
N GLU A 53 -3.83 -9.51 -3.73
CA GLU A 53 -3.21 -10.00 -2.50
C GLU A 53 -1.86 -10.66 -2.82
N PRO A 54 -0.74 -10.06 -2.44
CA PRO A 54 0.60 -10.56 -2.81
C PRO A 54 0.94 -11.91 -2.19
N LEU A 55 0.32 -12.30 -1.07
CA LEU A 55 0.50 -13.62 -0.47
C LEU A 55 -0.11 -14.75 -1.31
N LEU A 56 -0.89 -14.46 -2.35
CA LEU A 56 -1.31 -15.44 -3.35
C LEU A 56 -0.20 -15.79 -4.35
N HIS A 57 0.84 -14.96 -4.45
CA HIS A 57 1.93 -15.19 -5.41
C HIS A 57 2.94 -16.21 -4.85
N PRO A 58 3.14 -17.37 -5.52
CA PRO A 58 3.97 -18.46 -4.99
C PRO A 58 5.47 -18.15 -4.97
N GLY A 59 5.94 -17.20 -5.79
CA GLY A 59 7.35 -16.81 -5.88
C GLY A 59 7.72 -15.54 -5.11
N LEU A 60 6.90 -15.13 -4.13
CA LEU A 60 7.09 -13.88 -3.39
C LEU A 60 8.43 -13.87 -2.63
N GLU A 61 8.70 -14.89 -1.84
CA GLU A 61 9.91 -15.02 -1.04
C GLU A 61 11.17 -15.09 -1.93
N ALA A 62 11.09 -15.83 -3.02
CA ALA A 62 12.18 -15.94 -3.99
C ALA A 62 12.48 -14.59 -4.69
N LEU A 63 11.46 -13.80 -5.00
CA LEU A 63 11.64 -12.45 -5.55
C LEU A 63 12.30 -11.51 -4.55
N ILE A 64 11.89 -11.54 -3.27
CA ILE A 64 12.50 -10.73 -2.22
C ILE A 64 13.98 -11.10 -2.07
N ALA A 65 14.30 -12.39 -2.00
CA ALA A 65 15.69 -12.87 -1.90
C ALA A 65 16.52 -12.47 -3.13
N ALA A 66 15.96 -12.52 -4.33
CA ALA A 66 16.63 -12.10 -5.56
C ALA A 66 16.95 -10.59 -5.59
N CYS A 67 16.27 -9.77 -4.79
CA CYS A 67 16.58 -8.35 -4.63
C CYS A 67 17.73 -8.08 -3.65
N ALA A 68 18.29 -9.08 -2.95
CA ALA A 68 19.37 -8.88 -1.98
C ALA A 68 20.63 -8.19 -2.58
N PRO A 69 21.10 -8.53 -3.80
CA PRO A 69 22.24 -7.83 -4.43
C PRO A 69 21.96 -6.36 -4.76
N LEU A 70 20.68 -5.96 -4.79
CA LEU A 70 20.26 -4.59 -5.11
C LEU A 70 20.16 -3.69 -3.86
N ARG A 71 20.53 -4.20 -2.69
CA ARG A 71 20.51 -3.44 -1.44
C ARG A 71 21.56 -2.34 -1.44
N ALA A 72 21.20 -1.19 -0.89
CA ALA A 72 22.16 -0.14 -0.60
C ALA A 72 23.22 -0.64 0.38
N THR A 73 24.49 -0.39 0.06
CA THR A 73 25.59 -0.74 0.93
C THR A 73 26.22 0.52 1.53
N PRO A 74 26.73 0.47 2.77
CA PRO A 74 27.44 1.60 3.36
C PRO A 74 28.68 2.05 2.55
N ALA A 75 29.22 1.16 1.74
CA ALA A 75 30.40 1.41 0.93
C ALA A 75 30.10 2.15 -0.40
N ASP A 76 28.82 2.27 -0.81
CA ASP A 76 28.47 3.02 -2.02
C ASP A 76 28.37 4.53 -1.72
N PRO A 77 29.34 5.36 -2.20
CA PRO A 77 29.34 6.78 -1.95
C PRO A 77 28.15 7.51 -2.61
N ARG A 78 27.52 6.90 -3.60
CA ARG A 78 26.32 7.43 -4.27
C ARG A 78 25.04 7.10 -3.52
N GLY A 79 25.10 6.20 -2.52
CA GLY A 79 23.96 5.74 -1.75
C GLY A 79 22.87 5.08 -2.61
N THR A 80 23.27 4.51 -3.76
CA THR A 80 22.35 3.78 -4.66
C THR A 80 21.92 2.46 -4.02
N GLY A 81 20.78 1.93 -4.45
CA GLY A 81 20.28 0.64 -3.96
C GLY A 81 19.05 0.75 -3.08
N LEU A 82 18.45 -0.41 -2.82
CA LEU A 82 17.25 -0.54 -2.00
C LEU A 82 17.57 -0.37 -0.53
N ARG A 83 16.93 0.60 0.10
CA ARG A 83 16.97 0.82 1.55
C ARG A 83 15.86 0.08 2.27
N GLU A 84 14.74 -0.19 1.56
CA GLU A 84 13.59 -0.89 2.12
C GLU A 84 12.86 -1.71 1.07
N ILE A 85 12.55 -2.96 1.41
CA ILE A 85 11.56 -3.81 0.72
C ILE A 85 10.39 -3.98 1.67
N SER A 86 9.20 -3.57 1.25
CA SER A 86 7.98 -3.64 2.06
C SER A 86 6.88 -4.41 1.36
N LEU A 87 6.01 -5.04 2.13
CA LEU A 87 4.83 -5.78 1.68
C LEU A 87 3.58 -5.16 2.29
N THR A 88 2.50 -5.05 1.49
CA THR A 88 1.16 -4.74 2.00
C THR A 88 0.25 -5.92 1.71
N SER A 89 -0.44 -6.43 2.74
CA SER A 89 -1.28 -7.63 2.67
C SER A 89 -2.53 -7.47 3.53
N ASN A 90 -3.60 -8.16 3.17
CA ASN A 90 -4.80 -8.30 4.01
C ASN A 90 -4.58 -9.27 5.19
N GLY A 91 -3.45 -9.94 5.28
CA GLY A 91 -3.04 -10.79 6.38
C GLY A 91 -3.73 -12.15 6.47
N ALA A 92 -4.80 -12.40 5.71
CA ALA A 92 -5.60 -13.64 5.83
C ALA A 92 -4.82 -14.94 5.54
N LEU A 93 -3.70 -14.83 4.81
CA LEU A 93 -2.84 -15.95 4.40
C LEU A 93 -1.47 -15.96 5.07
N LEU A 94 -1.23 -15.09 6.06
CA LEU A 94 0.06 -14.98 6.74
C LEU A 94 0.15 -15.97 7.90
N SER A 95 0.70 -17.15 7.65
CA SER A 95 1.07 -18.11 8.70
C SER A 95 2.37 -17.72 9.41
N ALA A 96 2.67 -18.36 10.54
CA ALA A 96 3.93 -18.18 11.26
C ALA A 96 5.14 -18.54 10.40
N GLU A 97 5.09 -19.69 9.72
CA GLU A 97 6.15 -20.15 8.81
C GLU A 97 6.38 -19.14 7.68
N ARG A 98 5.29 -18.62 7.11
CA ARG A 98 5.39 -17.66 6.02
C ARG A 98 5.94 -16.31 6.46
N ALA A 99 5.57 -15.84 7.65
CA ALA A 99 6.13 -14.62 8.23
C ALA A 99 7.65 -14.76 8.44
N LEU A 100 8.11 -15.90 8.98
CA LEU A 100 9.54 -16.22 9.13
C LEU A 100 10.26 -16.29 7.76
N ALA A 101 9.66 -16.96 6.76
CA ALA A 101 10.24 -17.08 5.43
C ALA A 101 10.39 -15.71 4.73
N LEU A 102 9.38 -14.84 4.83
CA LEU A 102 9.43 -13.47 4.32
C LEU A 102 10.54 -12.65 4.99
N ARG A 103 10.67 -12.78 6.31
CA ARG A 103 11.73 -12.08 7.05
C ARG A 103 13.11 -12.60 6.66
N ALA A 104 13.29 -13.92 6.58
CA ALA A 104 14.54 -14.56 6.16
C ALA A 104 14.92 -14.22 4.71
N ALA A 105 13.92 -14.06 3.82
CA ALA A 105 14.15 -13.60 2.45
C ALA A 105 14.63 -12.14 2.36
N GLY A 106 14.51 -11.36 3.44
CA GLY A 106 14.98 -9.97 3.48
C GLY A 106 13.86 -8.93 3.42
N LEU A 107 12.61 -9.28 3.71
CA LEU A 107 11.55 -8.29 3.85
C LEU A 107 11.80 -7.40 5.08
N ASP A 108 11.79 -6.08 4.92
CA ASP A 108 12.05 -5.14 6.01
C ASP A 108 10.78 -4.76 6.75
N ARG A 109 9.69 -4.53 6.00
CA ARG A 109 8.44 -4.03 6.57
C ARG A 109 7.23 -4.75 6.02
N LEU A 110 6.35 -5.12 6.93
CA LEU A 110 5.03 -5.65 6.65
C LEU A 110 3.96 -4.62 7.07
N THR A 111 3.00 -4.38 6.19
CA THR A 111 1.81 -3.59 6.50
C THR A 111 0.59 -4.48 6.33
N LEU A 112 -0.15 -4.68 7.41
CA LEU A 112 -1.41 -5.44 7.39
C LEU A 112 -2.59 -4.47 7.22
N SER A 113 -3.63 -4.91 6.53
CA SER A 113 -4.87 -4.15 6.35
C SER A 113 -5.97 -4.74 7.23
N LEU A 114 -6.63 -3.89 8.02
CA LEU A 114 -7.78 -4.24 8.83
C LEU A 114 -8.70 -3.03 9.00
N ASP A 115 -9.91 -3.11 8.48
CA ASP A 115 -10.83 -1.97 8.40
C ASP A 115 -11.90 -1.99 9.51
N GLY A 116 -11.76 -2.84 10.51
CA GLY A 116 -12.65 -2.92 11.67
C GLY A 116 -12.16 -3.92 12.71
N THR A 117 -12.70 -3.83 13.91
CA THR A 117 -12.37 -4.69 15.07
C THR A 117 -13.52 -5.62 15.47
N THR A 118 -14.62 -5.58 14.76
CA THR A 118 -15.77 -6.48 14.94
C THR A 118 -15.97 -7.35 13.73
N ALA A 119 -16.50 -8.56 13.93
CA ALA A 119 -16.81 -9.48 12.84
C ALA A 119 -17.71 -8.85 11.76
N ALA A 120 -18.70 -8.07 12.17
CA ALA A 120 -19.63 -7.40 11.25
C ALA A 120 -18.90 -6.36 10.38
N ALA A 121 -18.11 -5.47 10.99
CA ALA A 121 -17.35 -4.45 10.25
C ALA A 121 -16.33 -5.09 9.30
N VAL A 122 -15.60 -6.11 9.77
CA VAL A 122 -14.62 -6.84 8.94
C VAL A 122 -15.31 -7.52 7.75
N ALA A 123 -16.45 -8.19 7.95
CA ALA A 123 -17.18 -8.80 6.85
C ALA A 123 -17.64 -7.77 5.82
N ALA A 124 -18.24 -6.65 6.29
CA ALA A 124 -18.73 -5.58 5.42
C ALA A 124 -17.62 -4.92 4.60
N MET A 125 -16.46 -4.64 5.23
CA MET A 125 -15.32 -3.99 4.57
C MET A 125 -14.49 -4.92 3.71
N ALA A 126 -14.51 -6.24 3.97
CA ALA A 126 -13.83 -7.24 3.15
C ALA A 126 -14.70 -7.80 2.01
N GLY A 127 -15.96 -7.35 1.87
CA GLY A 127 -16.90 -7.86 0.89
C GLY A 127 -17.27 -9.32 1.11
N LEU A 128 -17.37 -9.75 2.38
CA LEU A 128 -17.67 -11.12 2.77
C LEU A 128 -19.11 -11.25 3.28
N HIS A 129 -19.62 -12.49 3.22
CA HIS A 129 -20.84 -12.84 3.93
C HIS A 129 -20.64 -12.60 5.46
N PRO A 130 -21.64 -12.04 6.18
CA PRO A 130 -21.51 -11.71 7.61
C PRO A 130 -20.93 -12.82 8.49
N GLY A 131 -21.28 -14.08 8.26
CA GLY A 131 -20.76 -15.23 9.01
C GLY A 131 -19.27 -15.55 8.81
N LYS A 132 -18.57 -14.87 7.89
CA LYS A 132 -17.12 -15.07 7.63
C LYS A 132 -16.24 -14.02 8.29
N GLY A 133 -16.81 -12.96 8.84
CA GLY A 133 -16.05 -11.84 9.41
C GLY A 133 -15.22 -12.22 10.63
N GLU A 134 -15.76 -13.05 11.52
CA GLU A 134 -15.05 -13.53 12.71
C GLU A 134 -13.78 -14.31 12.36
N ALA A 135 -13.90 -15.24 11.40
CA ALA A 135 -12.75 -16.05 10.96
C ALA A 135 -11.68 -15.18 10.28
N LEU A 136 -12.06 -14.15 9.51
CA LEU A 136 -11.09 -13.23 8.91
C LEU A 136 -10.43 -12.37 9.99
N LEU A 137 -11.20 -11.80 10.91
CA LEU A 137 -10.67 -11.01 12.02
C LEU A 137 -9.65 -11.81 12.84
N ALA A 138 -9.99 -13.04 13.23
CA ALA A 138 -9.09 -13.92 13.96
C ALA A 138 -7.79 -14.18 13.20
N ARG A 139 -7.87 -14.42 11.89
CA ARG A 139 -6.67 -14.61 11.02
C ARG A 139 -5.79 -13.38 10.96
N VAL A 140 -6.36 -12.18 10.82
CA VAL A 140 -5.56 -10.93 10.75
C VAL A 140 -4.92 -10.63 12.09
N LEU A 141 -5.63 -10.85 13.20
CA LEU A 141 -5.06 -10.69 14.54
C LEU A 141 -3.91 -11.69 14.78
N ALA A 142 -4.08 -12.95 14.39
CA ALA A 142 -3.00 -13.95 14.43
C ALA A 142 -1.82 -13.55 13.52
N ALA A 143 -2.09 -13.00 12.33
CA ALA A 143 -1.05 -12.51 11.43
C ALA A 143 -0.18 -11.40 12.04
N MET A 144 -0.75 -10.53 12.89
CA MET A 144 0.02 -9.53 13.63
C MET A 144 1.01 -10.20 14.61
N GLU A 145 0.56 -11.24 15.32
CA GLU A 145 1.42 -11.99 16.24
C GLU A 145 2.49 -12.80 15.52
N HIS A 146 2.12 -13.45 14.39
CA HIS A 146 3.10 -14.16 13.56
C HIS A 146 4.18 -13.22 13.01
N ALA A 147 3.79 -12.02 12.57
CA ALA A 147 4.73 -11.01 12.10
C ALA A 147 5.68 -10.54 13.21
N ARG A 148 5.15 -10.27 14.41
CA ARG A 148 5.99 -9.89 15.58
C ARG A 148 6.97 -11.00 15.94
N ALA A 149 6.51 -12.24 16.05
CA ALA A 149 7.34 -13.40 16.35
C ALA A 149 8.43 -13.63 15.29
N ALA A 150 8.17 -13.28 14.02
CA ALA A 150 9.14 -13.32 12.95
C ALA A 150 10.14 -12.13 12.95
N GLY A 151 10.03 -11.19 13.90
CA GLY A 151 10.96 -10.07 14.06
C GLY A 151 10.59 -8.81 13.26
N PHE A 152 9.34 -8.67 12.82
CA PHE A 152 8.82 -7.39 12.33
C PHE A 152 8.46 -6.51 13.53
N ASP A 153 9.43 -5.76 14.04
CA ASP A 153 9.30 -4.96 15.26
C ASP A 153 8.44 -3.70 15.01
N PRO A 154 7.29 -3.53 15.68
CA PRO A 154 6.47 -2.34 15.56
C PRO A 154 7.19 -1.05 15.99
N ALA A 155 8.03 -1.11 17.03
CA ALA A 155 8.76 0.04 17.55
C ALA A 155 9.72 0.63 16.49
N ARG A 156 10.26 -0.23 15.63
CA ARG A 156 11.08 0.16 14.49
C ARG A 156 10.27 0.49 13.23
N GLY A 157 8.94 0.47 13.31
CA GLY A 157 8.05 0.68 12.18
C GLY A 157 8.08 -0.45 11.12
N ALA A 158 8.60 -1.64 11.50
CA ALA A 158 8.66 -2.79 10.61
C ALA A 158 7.30 -3.52 10.48
N LEU A 159 6.38 -3.30 11.42
CA LEU A 159 4.99 -3.76 11.34
C LEU A 159 4.04 -2.57 11.50
N LYS A 160 3.07 -2.43 10.57
CA LYS A 160 2.10 -1.34 10.55
C LYS A 160 0.71 -1.87 10.24
N LEU A 161 -0.31 -1.10 10.63
CA LEU A 161 -1.71 -1.38 10.35
C LEU A 161 -2.29 -0.28 9.45
N ASN A 162 -2.92 -0.66 8.33
CA ASN A 162 -3.69 0.24 7.48
C ASN A 162 -5.19 0.00 7.68
N ALA A 163 -5.98 1.07 7.62
CA ALA A 163 -7.44 1.00 7.56
C ALA A 163 -7.98 2.09 6.64
N VAL A 164 -8.85 1.70 5.69
CA VAL A 164 -9.66 2.65 4.92
C VAL A 164 -10.90 2.99 5.74
N ILE A 165 -11.17 4.29 5.90
CA ILE A 165 -12.35 4.76 6.65
C ILE A 165 -13.37 5.35 5.68
N GLN A 166 -14.58 4.81 5.75
CA GLN A 166 -15.72 5.23 4.95
C GLN A 166 -16.90 5.58 5.85
N ARG A 167 -17.42 6.80 5.70
CA ARG A 167 -18.58 7.28 6.47
C ARG A 167 -19.82 6.42 6.24
N GLY A 168 -20.51 6.10 7.34
CA GLY A 168 -21.70 5.26 7.34
C GLY A 168 -21.44 3.77 7.07
N ARG A 169 -20.17 3.34 7.01
CA ARG A 169 -19.81 1.93 6.81
C ARG A 169 -18.91 1.37 7.91
N ASN A 170 -17.84 2.07 8.26
CA ASN A 170 -16.90 1.69 9.32
C ASN A 170 -16.29 2.89 10.06
N ASP A 171 -16.86 4.07 9.96
CA ASP A 171 -16.36 5.25 10.68
C ASP A 171 -16.59 5.17 12.20
N ASP A 172 -17.46 4.28 12.67
CA ASP A 172 -17.60 3.84 14.05
C ASP A 172 -16.38 3.03 14.55
N GLN A 173 -15.60 2.47 13.63
CA GLN A 173 -14.40 1.67 13.94
C GLN A 173 -13.14 2.52 14.19
N LEU A 174 -13.17 3.83 14.02
CA LEU A 174 -12.03 4.73 14.24
C LEU A 174 -11.40 4.56 15.62
N LEU A 175 -12.17 4.67 16.69
CA LEU A 175 -11.67 4.55 18.07
C LEU A 175 -11.27 3.10 18.40
N PRO A 176 -12.06 2.07 18.07
CA PRO A 176 -11.65 0.68 18.27
C PRO A 176 -10.35 0.31 17.55
N LEU A 177 -10.14 0.74 16.30
CA LEU A 177 -8.89 0.51 15.55
C LEU A 177 -7.70 1.25 16.18
N ALA A 178 -7.92 2.49 16.63
CA ALA A 178 -6.88 3.25 17.34
C ALA A 178 -6.50 2.57 18.66
N ALA A 179 -7.48 2.09 19.45
CA ALA A 179 -7.24 1.34 20.67
C ALA A 179 -6.43 0.06 20.41
N LEU A 180 -6.86 -0.74 19.43
CA LEU A 180 -6.15 -1.97 19.02
C LEU A 180 -4.69 -1.70 18.63
N ALA A 181 -4.46 -0.69 17.80
CA ALA A 181 -3.13 -0.34 17.35
C ALA A 181 -2.23 0.15 18.50
N ARG A 182 -2.79 0.97 19.38
CA ARG A 182 -2.11 1.46 20.60
C ARG A 182 -1.72 0.33 21.54
N GLU A 183 -2.64 -0.59 21.82
CA GLU A 183 -2.41 -1.76 22.68
C GLU A 183 -1.26 -2.60 22.12
N ARG A 184 -1.19 -2.75 20.79
CA ARG A 184 -0.17 -3.56 20.12
C ARG A 184 1.08 -2.79 19.73
N GLY A 185 1.20 -1.50 20.07
CA GLY A 185 2.35 -0.67 19.72
C GLY A 185 2.52 -0.39 18.21
N LEU A 186 1.46 -0.55 17.41
CA LEU A 186 1.48 -0.40 15.95
C LEU A 186 1.27 1.04 15.52
N GLU A 187 1.96 1.48 14.46
CA GLU A 187 1.53 2.66 13.70
C GLU A 187 0.22 2.33 12.97
N LEU A 188 -0.87 3.00 13.35
CA LEU A 188 -2.13 2.94 12.61
C LEU A 188 -2.11 3.97 11.49
N ARG A 189 -2.35 3.54 10.27
CA ARG A 189 -2.54 4.40 9.09
C ARG A 189 -3.99 4.39 8.67
N LEU A 190 -4.68 5.46 8.97
CA LEU A 190 -6.02 5.72 8.46
C LEU A 190 -5.91 6.30 7.05
N ILE A 191 -6.76 5.84 6.15
CA ILE A 191 -6.75 6.23 4.73
C ILE A 191 -8.14 6.75 4.41
N GLU A 192 -8.23 7.97 3.89
CA GLU A 192 -9.48 8.50 3.37
C GLU A 192 -10.00 7.64 2.23
N PHE A 193 -11.31 7.40 2.18
CA PHE A 193 -11.95 6.70 1.08
C PHE A 193 -11.82 7.52 -0.20
N MET A 194 -11.26 6.90 -1.26
CA MET A 194 -10.87 7.56 -2.50
C MET A 194 -11.68 7.06 -3.70
N ASP A 195 -11.79 7.91 -4.71
CA ASP A 195 -12.39 7.68 -6.03
C ASP A 195 -11.47 6.85 -6.96
N VAL A 196 -10.86 5.78 -6.44
CA VAL A 196 -9.95 4.93 -7.23
C VAL A 196 -10.73 3.85 -7.98
N GLY A 197 -10.50 3.77 -9.30
CA GLY A 197 -11.29 2.90 -10.16
C GLY A 197 -12.72 3.41 -10.33
N ASN A 198 -13.48 2.81 -11.25
CA ASN A 198 -14.79 3.35 -11.64
C ASN A 198 -15.98 2.65 -10.97
N ARG A 199 -15.73 1.71 -10.04
CA ARG A 199 -16.75 0.77 -9.56
C ARG A 199 -17.05 0.84 -8.08
N ASN A 200 -16.28 1.61 -7.30
CA ASN A 200 -16.39 1.61 -5.83
C ASN A 200 -17.52 2.49 -5.27
N GLY A 201 -18.29 3.16 -6.14
CA GLY A 201 -19.42 3.99 -5.73
C GLY A 201 -19.01 5.18 -4.85
N TRP A 202 -17.81 5.71 -5.06
CA TRP A 202 -17.28 6.83 -4.30
C TRP A 202 -18.19 8.07 -4.42
N ARG A 203 -18.39 8.77 -3.31
CA ARG A 203 -19.07 10.06 -3.20
C ARG A 203 -18.38 10.90 -2.12
N PRO A 204 -18.31 12.23 -2.27
CA PRO A 204 -17.67 13.11 -1.29
C PRO A 204 -18.24 12.95 0.13
N GLU A 205 -19.55 12.71 0.27
CA GLU A 205 -20.24 12.55 1.54
C GLU A 205 -19.79 11.28 2.30
N ALA A 206 -19.27 10.28 1.57
CA ALA A 206 -18.76 9.05 2.17
C ALA A 206 -17.33 9.20 2.72
N VAL A 207 -16.69 10.35 2.50
CA VAL A 207 -15.33 10.61 3.00
C VAL A 207 -15.41 11.09 4.46
N VAL A 208 -14.62 10.47 5.32
CA VAL A 208 -14.28 11.02 6.64
C VAL A 208 -12.93 11.71 6.46
N SER A 209 -12.88 13.02 6.65
CA SER A 209 -11.66 13.79 6.40
C SER A 209 -10.57 13.49 7.42
N ALA A 210 -9.31 13.71 7.04
CA ALA A 210 -8.16 13.54 7.93
C ALA A 210 -8.31 14.39 9.21
N ALA A 211 -8.80 15.62 9.09
CA ALA A 211 -9.02 16.51 10.23
C ALA A 211 -10.05 15.91 11.20
N GLU A 212 -11.17 15.40 10.69
CA GLU A 212 -12.20 14.75 11.50
C GLU A 212 -11.68 13.48 12.19
N MET A 213 -10.91 12.63 11.46
CA MET A 213 -10.34 11.42 12.05
C MET A 213 -9.40 11.75 13.22
N VAL A 214 -8.53 12.75 13.03
CA VAL A 214 -7.57 13.19 14.04
C VAL A 214 -8.28 13.83 15.23
N GLU A 215 -9.30 14.66 15.00
CA GLU A 215 -10.08 15.28 16.05
C GLU A 215 -10.81 14.23 16.91
N ARG A 216 -11.49 13.27 16.28
CA ARG A 216 -12.22 12.20 16.98
C ARG A 216 -11.31 11.35 17.85
N ILE A 217 -10.11 11.00 17.35
CA ILE A 217 -9.12 10.24 18.11
C ILE A 217 -8.48 11.12 19.19
N GLY A 218 -8.17 12.38 18.88
CA GLY A 218 -7.54 13.34 19.80
C GLY A 218 -8.41 13.69 21.02
N ARG A 219 -9.73 13.59 20.91
CA ARG A 219 -10.65 13.74 22.06
C ARG A 219 -10.48 12.61 23.09
N GLN A 220 -10.11 11.43 22.63
CA GLN A 220 -9.89 10.26 23.51
C GLN A 220 -8.44 10.18 24.00
N TRP A 221 -7.47 10.47 23.12
CA TRP A 221 -6.03 10.39 23.40
C TRP A 221 -5.35 11.62 22.83
N PRO A 222 -4.74 12.48 23.66
CA PRO A 222 -4.07 13.68 23.20
C PRO A 222 -2.99 13.39 22.16
N LEU A 223 -2.98 14.14 21.08
CA LEU A 223 -2.11 13.97 19.92
C LEU A 223 -1.22 15.18 19.69
N GLU A 224 0.04 14.94 19.37
CA GLU A 224 0.98 15.96 18.92
C GLU A 224 1.33 15.72 17.45
N PRO A 225 1.22 16.74 16.56
CA PRO A 225 1.55 16.59 15.17
C PRO A 225 3.06 16.46 14.96
N LEU A 226 3.46 15.46 14.17
CA LEU A 226 4.84 15.25 13.70
C LEU A 226 5.03 15.68 12.23
N GLY A 227 3.94 16.10 11.58
CA GLY A 227 3.94 16.47 10.17
C GLY A 227 4.00 15.28 9.21
N ARG A 228 4.15 15.58 7.93
CA ARG A 228 4.33 14.60 6.85
C ARG A 228 5.79 14.61 6.40
N PRO A 229 6.49 13.48 6.42
CA PRO A 229 7.84 13.39 5.87
C PRO A 229 7.87 13.76 4.38
N SER A 230 8.96 14.33 3.90
CA SER A 230 9.18 14.58 2.47
C SER A 230 8.93 13.29 1.67
N HIS A 231 8.18 13.40 0.60
CA HIS A 231 7.73 12.27 -0.24
C HIS A 231 6.92 11.20 0.49
N GLY A 232 6.56 11.42 1.76
CA GLY A 232 5.65 10.55 2.52
C GLY A 232 4.20 10.70 2.06
N THR A 233 3.37 9.67 2.30
CA THR A 233 1.93 9.70 1.98
C THR A 233 1.06 10.08 3.15
N ALA A 234 1.57 9.95 4.38
CA ALA A 234 0.79 10.13 5.59
C ALA A 234 1.38 11.22 6.47
N SER A 235 0.53 12.13 6.95
CA SER A 235 0.83 12.96 8.10
C SER A 235 0.79 12.11 9.37
N ARG A 236 1.65 12.40 10.33
CA ARG A 236 1.84 11.58 11.53
C ARG A 236 1.60 12.38 12.80
N TRP A 237 1.13 11.69 13.83
CA TRP A 237 0.93 12.22 15.19
C TRP A 237 1.49 11.25 16.21
N ARG A 238 2.03 11.80 17.29
CA ARG A 238 2.43 11.06 18.48
C ARG A 238 1.33 11.13 19.53
N TYR A 239 1.07 10.04 20.22
CA TYR A 239 0.21 10.04 21.41
C TYR A 239 1.00 10.60 22.60
N LEU A 240 0.48 11.65 23.26
CA LEU A 240 1.17 12.32 24.38
C LEU A 240 1.13 11.53 25.68
N ASP A 241 0.21 10.58 25.80
CA ASP A 241 0.08 9.67 26.94
C ASP A 241 0.93 8.40 26.81
N ARG A 242 1.85 8.35 25.85
CA ARG A 242 2.79 7.24 25.60
C ARG A 242 4.23 7.74 25.70
N ASP A 243 5.07 6.89 26.29
CA ASP A 243 6.50 7.16 26.38
C ASP A 243 7.13 7.09 24.98
N PRO A 244 7.78 8.17 24.49
CA PRO A 244 8.45 8.20 23.21
C PRO A 244 9.64 7.22 23.11
N GLU A 245 10.28 6.87 24.24
CA GLU A 245 11.46 5.99 24.27
C GLU A 245 11.08 4.51 24.11
N THR A 246 9.88 4.12 24.50
CA THR A 246 9.38 2.75 24.36
C THR A 246 8.85 2.42 22.96
N GLY A 247 9.09 3.28 21.95
CA GLY A 247 8.62 3.07 20.58
C GLY A 247 7.10 3.15 20.47
N GLY A 248 6.51 4.16 21.09
CA GLY A 248 5.06 4.34 21.18
C GLY A 248 4.35 4.27 19.84
N ALA A 249 3.15 3.71 19.85
CA ALA A 249 2.27 3.70 18.70
C ALA A 249 2.09 5.11 18.13
N HIS A 250 2.08 5.22 16.80
CA HIS A 250 1.82 6.47 16.12
C HIS A 250 0.47 6.38 15.37
N LEU A 251 -0.22 7.52 15.31
CA LEU A 251 -1.30 7.71 14.37
C LEU A 251 -0.72 8.31 13.09
N ALA A 252 -1.16 7.83 11.95
CA ALA A 252 -0.85 8.39 10.64
C ALA A 252 -2.12 8.50 9.81
N VAL A 253 -2.27 9.52 8.98
CA VAL A 253 -3.43 9.68 8.12
C VAL A 253 -2.98 10.02 6.70
N VAL A 254 -3.52 9.28 5.73
CA VAL A 254 -3.32 9.48 4.29
C VAL A 254 -4.49 10.33 3.78
N ALA A 255 -4.29 11.64 3.73
CA ALA A 255 -5.29 12.64 3.37
C ALA A 255 -5.32 12.86 1.85
N SER A 256 -5.65 11.82 1.08
CA SER A 256 -5.63 11.88 -0.40
C SER A 256 -6.77 12.72 -1.00
N VAL A 257 -7.80 13.01 -0.22
CA VAL A 257 -8.98 13.77 -0.65
C VAL A 257 -8.98 15.16 -0.01
N SER A 258 -8.88 15.24 1.33
CA SER A 258 -8.99 16.51 2.06
C SER A 258 -7.73 17.37 2.06
N SER A 259 -6.55 16.76 1.88
CA SER A 259 -5.26 17.46 1.79
C SER A 259 -4.31 16.69 0.84
N PRO A 260 -4.57 16.73 -0.47
CA PRO A 260 -3.81 15.98 -1.46
C PRO A 260 -2.35 16.44 -1.53
N PHE A 261 -1.49 15.54 -2.04
CA PHE A 261 -0.03 15.70 -2.04
C PHE A 261 0.59 15.25 -3.37
N CYS A 262 -0.05 15.54 -4.50
CA CYS A 262 0.38 15.13 -5.83
C CYS A 262 1.73 15.74 -6.21
N GLY A 263 1.97 17.00 -5.85
CA GLY A 263 3.22 17.71 -6.13
C GLY A 263 4.46 17.06 -5.50
N ASP A 264 4.29 16.30 -4.41
CA ASP A 264 5.36 15.60 -3.69
C ASP A 264 5.33 14.07 -3.93
N CYS A 265 4.56 13.60 -4.92
CA CYS A 265 4.39 12.17 -5.17
C CYS A 265 5.54 11.58 -6.01
N ASN A 266 6.22 10.57 -5.49
CA ASN A 266 7.33 9.88 -6.14
C ASN A 266 7.06 8.37 -6.38
N ARG A 267 5.81 7.98 -6.67
CA ARG A 267 5.38 6.58 -6.74
C ARG A 267 5.22 6.08 -8.17
N LEU A 268 6.26 5.47 -8.72
CA LEU A 268 6.14 4.62 -9.90
C LEU A 268 5.40 3.33 -9.52
N ARG A 269 4.43 2.89 -10.33
CA ARG A 269 3.66 1.65 -10.17
C ARG A 269 3.87 0.78 -11.39
N VAL A 270 4.10 -0.51 -11.16
CA VAL A 270 4.19 -1.50 -12.24
C VAL A 270 3.22 -2.63 -11.92
N THR A 271 2.34 -2.94 -12.85
CA THR A 271 1.32 -3.99 -12.73
C THR A 271 1.90 -5.38 -12.90
N ALA A 272 1.14 -6.40 -12.57
CA ALA A 272 1.59 -7.80 -12.63
C ALA A 272 1.96 -8.26 -14.05
N ASP A 273 1.38 -7.66 -15.08
CA ASP A 273 1.66 -7.89 -16.51
C ASP A 273 2.62 -6.86 -17.13
N GLY A 274 3.19 -5.96 -16.31
CA GLY A 274 4.29 -5.10 -16.74
C GLY A 274 3.90 -3.74 -17.31
N ILE A 275 2.70 -3.24 -17.04
CA ILE A 275 2.33 -1.88 -17.41
C ILE A 275 2.75 -0.90 -16.30
N ALA A 276 3.51 0.14 -16.67
CA ALA A 276 3.99 1.16 -15.74
C ALA A 276 3.07 2.39 -15.75
N TYR A 277 2.76 2.90 -14.54
CA TYR A 277 1.94 4.09 -14.30
C TYR A 277 2.59 5.02 -13.29
N THR A 278 2.34 6.32 -13.42
CA THR A 278 2.85 7.37 -12.53
C THR A 278 1.82 7.80 -11.48
N CYS A 279 0.55 7.50 -11.68
CA CYS A 279 -0.56 7.86 -10.78
C CYS A 279 -1.40 6.65 -10.36
N LEU A 280 -2.07 6.75 -9.20
CA LEU A 280 -3.09 5.78 -8.76
C LEU A 280 -4.41 5.96 -9.52
N PHE A 281 -4.66 7.16 -10.01
CA PHE A 281 -5.85 7.53 -10.77
C PHE A 281 -5.56 7.57 -12.28
N ALA A 282 -4.61 6.78 -12.74
CA ALA A 282 -4.22 6.73 -14.14
C ALA A 282 -5.36 6.20 -15.02
N ALA A 283 -5.53 6.79 -16.19
CA ALA A 283 -6.35 6.20 -17.25
C ALA A 283 -5.62 5.00 -17.88
N PRO A 284 -6.33 3.97 -18.39
CA PRO A 284 -5.68 2.82 -19.02
C PRO A 284 -4.72 3.20 -20.13
N ALA A 285 -5.07 4.19 -20.94
CA ALA A 285 -4.25 4.67 -22.07
C ALA A 285 -2.95 5.38 -21.66
N SER A 286 -2.80 5.80 -20.39
CA SER A 286 -1.59 6.47 -19.90
C SER A 286 -0.49 5.49 -19.42
N GLY A 287 -0.77 4.18 -19.46
CA GLY A 287 0.18 3.15 -19.07
C GLY A 287 1.23 2.89 -20.15
N LEU A 288 2.48 2.66 -19.71
CA LEU A 288 3.57 2.23 -20.56
C LEU A 288 3.77 0.72 -20.41
N ASP A 289 3.57 -0.03 -21.49
CA ASP A 289 3.88 -1.46 -21.53
C ASP A 289 5.41 -1.67 -21.54
N LEU A 290 5.95 -2.23 -20.46
CA LEU A 290 7.39 -2.48 -20.33
C LEU A 290 7.86 -3.77 -21.00
N ARG A 291 6.97 -4.68 -21.40
CA ARG A 291 7.31 -6.01 -21.95
C ARG A 291 8.22 -5.97 -23.17
N PRO A 292 8.10 -5.01 -24.10
CA PRO A 292 9.04 -4.92 -25.23
C PRO A 292 10.50 -4.77 -24.82
N TRP A 293 10.77 -4.18 -23.67
CA TRP A 293 12.13 -4.01 -23.13
C TRP A 293 12.59 -5.10 -22.14
N LEU A 294 11.74 -6.11 -21.88
CA LEU A 294 12.01 -7.21 -20.95
C LEU A 294 12.40 -8.52 -21.66
N SER A 295 12.63 -8.45 -22.97
CA SER A 295 13.19 -9.56 -23.75
C SER A 295 14.68 -9.75 -23.40
N PRO A 296 15.19 -10.99 -23.39
CA PRO A 296 16.61 -11.28 -23.09
C PRO A 296 17.61 -10.55 -24.00
N ASN A 297 17.20 -10.17 -25.19
CA ASN A 297 18.04 -9.49 -26.19
C ASN A 297 17.96 -7.95 -26.09
N THR A 298 17.18 -7.41 -25.16
CA THR A 298 17.01 -5.97 -25.04
C THR A 298 17.97 -5.40 -24.00
N SER A 299 18.61 -4.28 -24.33
CA SER A 299 19.52 -3.60 -23.41
C SER A 299 18.77 -3.05 -22.19
N SER A 300 19.32 -3.26 -21.00
CA SER A 300 18.83 -2.64 -19.76
C SER A 300 18.84 -1.10 -19.83
N VAL A 301 19.66 -0.50 -20.70
CA VAL A 301 19.69 0.94 -20.96
C VAL A 301 18.37 1.39 -21.61
N ALA A 302 17.86 0.62 -22.57
CA ALA A 302 16.59 0.95 -23.24
C ALA A 302 15.40 0.92 -22.26
N LEU A 303 15.33 -0.08 -21.38
CA LEU A 303 14.32 -0.14 -20.32
C LEU A 303 14.40 1.07 -19.38
N ARG A 304 15.60 1.42 -18.91
CA ARG A 304 15.79 2.62 -18.07
C ARG A 304 15.36 3.89 -18.76
N ARG A 305 15.70 4.04 -20.05
CA ARG A 305 15.27 5.21 -20.83
C ARG A 305 13.76 5.29 -20.92
N ALA A 306 13.08 4.19 -21.25
CA ALA A 306 11.61 4.15 -21.33
C ALA A 306 10.93 4.55 -20.00
N ILE A 307 11.46 4.05 -18.85
CA ILE A 307 10.96 4.43 -17.52
C ILE A 307 11.25 5.91 -17.25
N THR A 308 12.41 6.43 -17.63
CA THR A 308 12.78 7.84 -17.46
C THR A 308 11.86 8.74 -18.26
N ASP A 309 11.63 8.43 -19.53
CA ASP A 309 10.76 9.21 -20.43
C ASP A 309 9.32 9.26 -19.89
N LEU A 310 8.79 8.11 -19.42
CA LEU A 310 7.48 8.05 -18.72
C LEU A 310 7.44 8.96 -17.50
N TRP A 311 8.49 8.91 -16.66
CA TRP A 311 8.54 9.69 -15.42
C TRP A 311 8.68 11.18 -15.67
N GLN A 312 9.51 11.58 -16.63
CA GLN A 312 9.71 12.98 -16.99
C GLN A 312 8.50 13.60 -17.68
N GLY A 313 7.74 12.80 -18.44
CA GLY A 313 6.48 13.23 -19.06
C GLY A 313 5.30 13.34 -18.09
N ARG A 314 5.51 13.07 -16.79
CA ARG A 314 4.46 13.07 -15.80
C ARG A 314 3.91 14.47 -15.52
N ASN A 315 2.61 14.63 -15.68
CA ASN A 315 1.85 15.84 -15.36
C ASN A 315 0.59 15.56 -14.54
N ASP A 316 0.39 14.31 -14.11
CA ASP A 316 -0.80 13.85 -13.39
C ASP A 316 -0.87 14.38 -11.94
N ARG A 317 -1.93 15.12 -11.63
CA ARG A 317 -2.21 15.70 -10.30
C ARG A 317 -3.66 15.50 -9.87
N TRP A 318 -4.26 14.37 -10.26
CA TRP A 318 -5.69 14.11 -10.11
C TRP A 318 -6.29 14.49 -8.75
N SER A 319 -5.65 14.11 -7.64
CA SER A 319 -6.20 14.40 -6.32
C SER A 319 -6.24 15.90 -6.00
N GLU A 320 -5.34 16.71 -6.59
CA GLU A 320 -5.34 18.17 -6.44
C GLU A 320 -6.27 18.85 -7.45
N GLU A 321 -6.47 18.24 -8.60
CA GLU A 321 -7.28 18.76 -9.71
C GLU A 321 -8.72 18.22 -9.69
N ARG A 322 -9.07 17.39 -8.69
CA ARG A 322 -10.39 16.79 -8.56
C ARG A 322 -11.49 17.86 -8.61
N PRO A 323 -12.51 17.73 -9.49
CA PRO A 323 -13.60 18.70 -9.59
C PRO A 323 -14.31 18.89 -8.25
N ALA A 324 -14.64 20.14 -7.91
CA ALA A 324 -15.40 20.46 -6.69
C ALA A 324 -16.82 19.86 -6.72
N ALA A 325 -17.41 19.76 -7.92
CA ALA A 325 -18.66 19.05 -8.17
C ALA A 325 -18.31 17.67 -8.77
N TRP A 326 -18.23 16.67 -7.91
CA TRP A 326 -18.07 15.30 -8.37
C TRP A 326 -19.38 14.79 -9.00
N THR A 327 -19.29 14.31 -10.24
CA THR A 327 -20.31 13.43 -10.82
C THR A 327 -19.65 12.10 -11.20
N ALA A 328 -20.42 11.01 -11.18
CA ALA A 328 -19.91 9.70 -11.58
C ALA A 328 -19.36 9.71 -13.03
N GLU A 329 -19.89 10.60 -13.87
CA GLU A 329 -19.46 10.82 -15.25
C GLU A 329 -18.14 11.62 -15.34
N ALA A 330 -17.87 12.50 -14.37
CA ALA A 330 -16.62 13.27 -14.30
C ALA A 330 -15.44 12.43 -13.80
N GLY A 331 -15.70 11.23 -13.27
CA GLY A 331 -14.68 10.32 -12.70
C GLY A 331 -13.72 9.73 -13.72
N GLY A 332 -13.96 9.85 -15.00
CA GLY A 332 -13.12 9.31 -16.07
C GLY A 332 -12.97 7.79 -16.02
N ASP A 333 -12.31 7.21 -17.01
CA ASP A 333 -11.99 5.78 -17.03
C ASP A 333 -10.65 5.55 -16.31
N HIS A 334 -10.68 5.15 -15.02
CA HIS A 334 -9.51 4.89 -14.23
C HIS A 334 -9.22 3.39 -14.11
N VAL A 335 -7.95 3.05 -14.08
CA VAL A 335 -7.47 1.69 -13.84
C VAL A 335 -7.90 1.20 -12.47
N ALA A 336 -8.35 -0.05 -12.36
CA ALA A 336 -8.77 -0.65 -11.10
C ALA A 336 -7.65 -0.64 -10.05
N MET A 337 -8.00 -0.33 -8.79
CA MET A 337 -7.03 -0.20 -7.69
C MET A 337 -6.24 -1.49 -7.44
N ALA A 338 -6.91 -2.65 -7.48
CA ALA A 338 -6.27 -3.95 -7.28
C ALA A 338 -5.23 -4.27 -8.37
N TYR A 339 -5.45 -3.80 -9.60
CA TYR A 339 -4.52 -3.97 -10.71
C TYR A 339 -3.27 -3.09 -10.54
N LEU A 340 -3.44 -1.84 -10.07
CA LEU A 340 -2.34 -0.91 -9.81
C LEU A 340 -1.55 -1.20 -8.53
N GLY A 341 -2.01 -2.13 -7.72
CA GLY A 341 -1.40 -2.41 -6.44
C GLY A 341 -1.57 -1.28 -5.44
N GLY A 342 -2.81 -0.95 -5.12
CA GLY A 342 -3.25 0.19 -4.31
C GLY A 342 -2.72 0.28 -2.89
#